data_b180f96a93e970140a99db0146d0d149
#
_entry.id   b180f96a93e970140a99db0146d0d149
#
_cell.length_a   1.000
_cell.length_b   1.000
_cell.length_c   1.000
_cell.angle_alpha   90.00
_cell.angle_beta   90.00
_cell.angle_gamma   90.00
#
_symmetry.space_group_name_H-M   'P 1'
#
loop_
_entity.id
_entity.type
_entity.pdbx_description
1 polymer ?
#
loop_
_entity_poly.entity_id
_entity_poly.type
_entity_poly.pdbx_seq_one_letter_code
_entity_poly.pdbx_strand_id
1 'polypeptide(L)'
;MWQDWDIDDPKLGRHKWETFVTEELASVIEDEVTHNGKRGLIGLSMGASGAVMMANNNPGFFDGVAGISGCYSTTDTIGRGTVNLTVGNLGGDPNNMWSTPESWERNDVVSNPEGLRGTQLYLSAATGEITDEELEYYDGKPITDQIAGSLLDRKSVV
;
A
#
# COMPACT_ATOMS: atom_id res chain seq x y z
N MET A 1 -5.46 -4.66 -0.01
CA MET A 1 -4.13 -4.38 -0.58
C MET A 1 -4.21 -4.47 -2.09
N TRP A 2 -3.43 -3.70 -2.81
CA TRP A 2 -3.50 -3.52 -4.28
C TRP A 2 -2.49 -4.40 -5.05
N GLN A 3 -2.10 -5.53 -4.47
CA GLN A 3 -1.20 -6.50 -5.08
C GLN A 3 -1.96 -7.75 -5.53
N ASP A 4 -1.25 -8.60 -6.26
CA ASP A 4 -1.75 -9.90 -6.62
C ASP A 4 -1.70 -10.86 -5.43
N TRP A 5 -2.74 -11.66 -5.29
CA TRP A 5 -2.82 -12.71 -4.29
C TRP A 5 -2.25 -14.01 -4.84
N ASP A 6 -1.48 -14.71 -4.03
CA ASP A 6 -0.84 -15.97 -4.42
C ASP A 6 -1.84 -17.10 -4.57
N ILE A 7 -2.77 -17.23 -3.60
CA ILE A 7 -3.78 -18.29 -3.56
C ILE A 7 -5.18 -17.73 -3.30
N ASP A 8 -6.19 -18.55 -3.57
CA ASP A 8 -7.58 -18.19 -3.33
C ASP A 8 -7.88 -18.11 -1.82
N ASP A 9 -8.45 -17.00 -1.40
CA ASP A 9 -8.97 -16.85 -0.05
C ASP A 9 -10.44 -17.28 -0.02
N PRO A 10 -10.86 -18.11 0.95
CA PRO A 10 -12.23 -18.61 1.01
C PRO A 10 -13.29 -17.53 1.14
N LYS A 11 -12.94 -16.36 1.65
CA LYS A 11 -13.87 -15.24 1.86
C LYS A 11 -13.70 -14.12 0.85
N LEU A 12 -12.45 -13.78 0.50
CA LEU A 12 -12.16 -12.63 -0.35
C LEU A 12 -11.85 -13.04 -1.80
N GLY A 13 -11.62 -14.31 -2.08
CA GLY A 13 -11.23 -14.78 -3.41
C GLY A 13 -9.78 -14.47 -3.74
N ARG A 14 -9.43 -14.53 -5.02
CA ARG A 14 -8.06 -14.29 -5.51
C ARG A 14 -8.01 -13.00 -6.31
N HIS A 15 -7.60 -11.93 -5.68
CA HIS A 15 -7.44 -10.63 -6.32
C HIS A 15 -6.15 -10.57 -7.13
N LYS A 16 -6.21 -9.92 -8.29
CA LYS A 16 -5.10 -9.73 -9.23
C LYS A 16 -4.99 -8.24 -9.61
N TRP A 17 -4.90 -7.37 -8.59
CA TRP A 17 -4.92 -5.93 -8.81
C TRP A 17 -3.69 -5.39 -9.52
N GLU A 18 -2.52 -5.95 -9.24
CA GLU A 18 -1.28 -5.56 -9.90
C GLU A 18 -1.34 -5.92 -11.38
N THR A 19 -1.67 -7.18 -11.71
CA THR A 19 -1.89 -7.64 -13.09
C THR A 19 -2.96 -6.79 -13.78
N PHE A 20 -4.11 -6.57 -13.13
CA PHE A 20 -5.18 -5.77 -13.72
C PHE A 20 -4.73 -4.36 -14.10
N VAL A 21 -4.02 -3.65 -13.21
CA VAL A 21 -3.58 -2.28 -13.48
C VAL A 21 -2.51 -2.23 -14.56
N THR A 22 -1.53 -3.14 -14.52
CA THR A 22 -0.34 -3.06 -15.39
C THR A 22 -0.54 -3.72 -16.75
N GLU A 23 -1.34 -4.78 -16.84
CA GLU A 23 -1.47 -5.56 -18.06
C GLU A 23 -2.82 -5.33 -18.78
N GLU A 24 -3.90 -5.08 -18.02
CA GLU A 24 -5.23 -4.96 -18.62
C GLU A 24 -5.69 -3.50 -18.72
N LEU A 25 -5.68 -2.76 -17.61
CA LEU A 25 -6.29 -1.43 -17.54
C LEU A 25 -5.48 -0.36 -18.26
N ALA A 26 -4.14 -0.39 -18.14
CA ALA A 26 -3.29 0.68 -18.65
C ALA A 26 -3.46 0.87 -20.18
N SER A 27 -3.40 -0.22 -20.95
CA SER A 27 -3.56 -0.16 -22.40
C SER A 27 -4.95 0.32 -22.83
N VAL A 28 -6.00 -0.13 -22.14
CA VAL A 28 -7.38 0.29 -22.45
C VAL A 28 -7.57 1.79 -22.23
N ILE A 29 -7.04 2.33 -21.11
CA ILE A 29 -7.11 3.78 -20.86
C ILE A 29 -6.30 4.57 -21.91
N GLU A 30 -5.10 4.10 -22.22
CA GLU A 30 -4.22 4.76 -23.18
C GLU A 30 -4.79 4.79 -24.60
N ASP A 31 -5.56 3.79 -25.00
CA ASP A 31 -6.27 3.76 -26.27
C ASP A 31 -7.45 4.74 -26.32
N GLU A 32 -8.08 5.03 -25.20
CA GLU A 32 -9.29 5.88 -25.11
C GLU A 32 -9.00 7.37 -24.85
N VAL A 33 -7.83 7.70 -24.28
CA VAL A 33 -7.51 9.08 -23.91
C VAL A 33 -6.22 9.57 -24.57
N THR A 34 -6.19 10.87 -24.91
CA THR A 34 -4.94 11.49 -25.33
C THR A 34 -3.99 11.61 -24.16
N HIS A 35 -2.80 11.03 -24.26
CA HIS A 35 -1.80 11.01 -23.21
C HIS A 35 -0.40 11.34 -23.74
N ASN A 36 0.52 11.62 -22.86
CA ASN A 36 1.91 11.98 -23.18
C ASN A 36 2.90 10.81 -23.03
N GLY A 37 2.41 9.59 -22.90
CA GLY A 37 3.20 8.40 -22.65
C GLY A 37 3.73 8.26 -21.21
N LYS A 38 3.30 9.12 -20.31
CA LYS A 38 3.71 9.10 -18.91
C LYS A 38 2.65 8.48 -18.02
N ARG A 39 3.07 7.61 -17.09
CA ARG A 39 2.21 6.95 -16.12
C ARG A 39 2.58 7.38 -14.70
N GLY A 40 1.57 7.77 -13.95
CA GLY A 40 1.73 8.14 -12.54
C GLY A 40 0.71 7.45 -11.65
N LEU A 41 1.12 7.14 -10.41
CA LEU A 41 0.24 6.66 -9.37
C LEU A 41 0.21 7.63 -8.20
N ILE A 42 -0.97 7.84 -7.64
CA ILE A 42 -1.12 8.57 -6.38
C ILE A 42 -1.95 7.72 -5.44
N GLY A 43 -1.48 7.54 -4.23
CA GLY A 43 -2.17 6.76 -3.21
C GLY A 43 -2.22 7.45 -1.86
N LEU A 44 -3.31 7.19 -1.12
CA LEU A 44 -3.52 7.64 0.25
C LEU A 44 -3.67 6.42 1.16
N SER A 45 -3.00 6.41 2.34
CA SER A 45 -3.10 5.35 3.34
C SER A 45 -2.79 3.96 2.73
N MET A 46 -3.70 3.01 2.79
CA MET A 46 -3.55 1.70 2.13
C MET A 46 -3.29 1.84 0.61
N GLY A 47 -3.87 2.85 -0.04
CA GLY A 47 -3.61 3.15 -1.44
C GLY A 47 -2.19 3.65 -1.68
N ALA A 48 -1.59 4.39 -0.73
CA ALA A 48 -0.19 4.82 -0.80
C ALA A 48 0.75 3.61 -0.73
N SER A 49 0.53 2.72 0.23
CA SER A 49 1.28 1.45 0.31
C SER A 49 1.20 0.68 -1.00
N GLY A 50 -0.02 0.50 -1.53
CA GLY A 50 -0.25 -0.22 -2.78
C GLY A 50 0.39 0.43 -4.01
N ALA A 51 0.30 1.77 -4.13
CA ALA A 51 0.88 2.49 -5.26
C ALA A 51 2.41 2.38 -5.28
N VAL A 52 3.07 2.59 -4.14
CA VAL A 52 4.53 2.52 -4.06
C VAL A 52 5.04 1.09 -4.23
N MET A 53 4.38 0.09 -3.62
CA MET A 53 4.68 -1.33 -3.85
C MET A 53 4.53 -1.72 -5.32
N MET A 54 3.44 -1.29 -5.96
CA MET A 54 3.18 -1.59 -7.37
C MET A 54 4.24 -0.96 -8.27
N ALA A 55 4.64 0.29 -8.03
CA ALA A 55 5.71 0.94 -8.78
C ALA A 55 7.05 0.22 -8.57
N ASN A 56 7.36 -0.19 -7.35
CA ASN A 56 8.58 -0.94 -7.03
C ASN A 56 8.62 -2.33 -7.70
N ASN A 57 7.46 -3.01 -7.75
CA ASN A 57 7.35 -4.34 -8.34
C ASN A 57 7.38 -4.33 -9.88
N ASN A 58 7.16 -3.16 -10.49
CA ASN A 58 7.10 -2.98 -11.95
C ASN A 58 8.07 -1.88 -12.40
N PRO A 59 9.40 -2.12 -12.34
CA PRO A 59 10.41 -1.13 -12.66
C PRO A 59 10.24 -0.54 -14.05
N GLY A 60 10.22 0.79 -14.14
CA GLY A 60 10.10 1.51 -15.41
C GLY A 60 8.70 1.55 -16.01
N PHE A 61 7.70 0.92 -15.39
CA PHE A 61 6.31 1.01 -15.86
C PHE A 61 5.65 2.34 -15.49
N PHE A 62 5.99 2.88 -14.31
CA PHE A 62 5.51 4.17 -13.83
C PHE A 62 6.62 5.20 -13.82
N ASP A 63 6.38 6.39 -14.39
CA ASP A 63 7.32 7.52 -14.37
C ASP A 63 7.33 8.24 -13.03
N GLY A 64 6.23 8.20 -12.29
CA GLY A 64 6.11 8.82 -10.98
C GLY A 64 5.15 8.11 -10.05
N VAL A 65 5.42 8.17 -8.76
CA VAL A 65 4.51 7.68 -7.72
C VAL A 65 4.48 8.63 -6.54
N ALA A 66 3.28 8.89 -6.04
CA ALA A 66 3.08 9.67 -4.83
C ALA A 66 2.36 8.82 -3.77
N GLY A 67 2.95 8.73 -2.59
CA GLY A 67 2.40 8.04 -1.43
C GLY A 67 2.16 9.00 -0.27
N ILE A 68 0.92 9.09 0.19
CA ILE A 68 0.51 9.96 1.30
C ILE A 68 0.08 9.06 2.45
N SER A 69 0.78 9.13 3.59
CA SER A 69 0.49 8.37 4.81
C SER A 69 0.43 6.84 4.59
N GLY A 70 1.38 6.30 3.81
CA GLY A 70 1.48 4.85 3.54
C GLY A 70 2.35 4.11 4.56
N CYS A 71 2.23 2.77 4.56
CA CYS A 71 3.14 1.85 5.25
C CYS A 71 3.88 1.04 4.19
N TYR A 72 5.19 1.15 4.13
CA TYR A 72 6.01 0.61 3.05
C TYR A 72 6.85 -0.61 3.44
N SER A 73 6.91 -0.94 4.74
CA SER A 73 7.43 -2.22 5.22
C SER A 73 6.29 -3.25 5.36
N THR A 74 6.60 -4.50 5.04
CA THR A 74 5.70 -5.65 5.20
C THR A 74 6.31 -6.76 6.03
N THR A 75 7.62 -6.73 6.25
CA THR A 75 8.35 -7.81 6.92
C THR A 75 8.63 -7.53 8.40
N ASP A 76 8.70 -6.26 8.81
CA ASP A 76 8.85 -5.90 10.21
C ASP A 76 7.56 -6.14 11.02
N THR A 77 7.64 -6.06 12.35
CA THR A 77 6.52 -6.32 13.26
C THR A 77 5.32 -5.41 12.96
N ILE A 78 5.59 -4.18 12.60
CA ILE A 78 4.59 -3.14 12.40
C ILE A 78 3.94 -3.29 11.03
N GLY A 79 4.75 -3.49 9.99
CA GLY A 79 4.28 -3.73 8.64
C GLY A 79 3.42 -5.00 8.56
N ARG A 80 3.88 -6.10 9.17
CA ARG A 80 3.06 -7.32 9.30
C ARG A 80 1.76 -7.06 10.05
N GLY A 81 1.81 -6.33 11.16
CA GLY A 81 0.63 -5.95 11.93
C GLY A 81 -0.37 -5.14 11.09
N THR A 82 0.11 -4.19 10.29
CA THR A 82 -0.72 -3.37 9.39
C THR A 82 -1.38 -4.20 8.30
N VAL A 83 -0.64 -5.09 7.66
CA VAL A 83 -1.18 -6.01 6.64
C VAL A 83 -2.22 -6.94 7.26
N ASN A 84 -1.90 -7.57 8.40
CA ASN A 84 -2.80 -8.47 9.11
C ASN A 84 -4.10 -7.77 9.53
N LEU A 85 -4.01 -6.54 10.04
CA LEU A 85 -5.19 -5.76 10.39
C LEU A 85 -6.04 -5.42 9.15
N THR A 86 -5.39 -4.98 8.08
CA THR A 86 -6.09 -4.55 6.85
C THR A 86 -6.83 -5.71 6.19
N VAL A 87 -6.20 -6.86 6.05
CA VAL A 87 -6.80 -8.05 5.41
C VAL A 87 -7.76 -8.75 6.39
N GLY A 88 -7.35 -8.89 7.64
CA GLY A 88 -8.13 -9.58 8.68
C GLY A 88 -9.45 -8.87 9.02
N ASN A 89 -9.50 -7.54 9.00
CA ASN A 89 -10.74 -6.77 9.21
C ASN A 89 -11.82 -7.07 8.15
N LEU A 90 -11.40 -7.49 6.96
CA LEU A 90 -12.29 -7.95 5.90
C LEU A 90 -12.56 -9.46 5.98
N GLY A 91 -11.93 -10.13 6.95
CA GLY A 91 -12.05 -11.56 7.23
C GLY A 91 -11.27 -12.45 6.31
N GLY A 92 -10.29 -11.92 5.59
CA GLY A 92 -9.33 -12.68 4.79
C GLY A 92 -8.11 -13.11 5.62
N ASP A 93 -7.33 -14.04 5.05
CA ASP A 93 -6.04 -14.46 5.61
C ASP A 93 -4.90 -13.82 4.80
N PRO A 94 -4.04 -12.99 5.43
CA PRO A 94 -2.88 -12.42 4.74
C PRO A 94 -1.92 -13.46 4.14
N ASN A 95 -1.89 -14.69 4.69
CA ASN A 95 -1.07 -15.77 4.15
C ASN A 95 -1.64 -16.34 2.83
N ASN A 96 -2.90 -16.06 2.51
CA ASN A 96 -3.45 -16.34 1.18
C ASN A 96 -3.06 -15.26 0.17
N MET A 97 -2.87 -14.02 0.64
CA MET A 97 -2.37 -12.94 -0.19
C MET A 97 -0.89 -13.15 -0.54
N TRP A 98 -0.06 -13.38 0.46
CA TRP A 98 1.37 -13.64 0.29
C TRP A 98 1.75 -14.92 1.03
N SER A 99 1.79 -16.03 0.30
CA SER A 99 1.87 -17.38 0.87
C SER A 99 3.28 -17.80 1.27
N THR A 100 4.31 -17.07 0.84
CA THR A 100 5.72 -17.38 1.12
C THR A 100 6.47 -16.18 1.69
N PRO A 101 7.58 -16.39 2.41
CA PRO A 101 8.44 -15.31 2.85
C PRO A 101 8.89 -14.39 1.70
N GLU A 102 9.18 -14.97 0.54
CA GLU A 102 9.61 -14.23 -0.64
C GLU A 102 8.53 -13.32 -1.19
N SER A 103 7.24 -13.72 -1.12
CA SER A 103 6.11 -12.87 -1.48
C SER A 103 5.99 -11.67 -0.54
N TRP A 104 6.25 -11.84 0.75
CA TRP A 104 6.29 -10.75 1.71
C TRP A 104 7.47 -9.81 1.44
N GLU A 105 8.66 -10.36 1.22
CA GLU A 105 9.88 -9.60 0.92
C GLU A 105 9.77 -8.82 -0.39
N ARG A 106 9.19 -9.42 -1.44
CA ARG A 106 8.92 -8.73 -2.72
C ARG A 106 8.13 -7.45 -2.53
N ASN A 107 7.20 -7.44 -1.59
CA ASN A 107 6.32 -6.30 -1.31
C ASN A 107 6.83 -5.40 -0.17
N ASP A 108 8.04 -5.64 0.35
CA ASP A 108 8.69 -4.77 1.33
C ASP A 108 9.59 -3.75 0.63
N VAL A 109 9.03 -2.56 0.41
CA VAL A 109 9.75 -1.49 -0.29
C VAL A 109 10.90 -0.93 0.56
N VAL A 110 10.77 -0.94 1.89
CA VAL A 110 11.81 -0.44 2.79
C VAL A 110 13.06 -1.29 2.70
N SER A 111 12.91 -2.60 2.66
CA SER A 111 14.02 -3.55 2.56
C SER A 111 14.54 -3.71 1.14
N ASN A 112 13.71 -3.46 0.13
CA ASN A 112 14.05 -3.69 -1.28
C ASN A 112 13.49 -2.59 -2.20
N PRO A 113 14.03 -1.35 -2.18
CA PRO A 113 13.52 -0.22 -2.95
C PRO A 113 14.04 -0.13 -4.38
N GLU A 114 14.82 -1.11 -4.84
CA GLU A 114 15.58 -1.03 -6.11
C GLU A 114 14.70 -0.84 -7.35
N GLY A 115 13.47 -1.35 -7.33
CA GLY A 115 12.54 -1.19 -8.44
C GLY A 115 12.05 0.24 -8.65
N LEU A 116 12.23 1.12 -7.67
CA LEU A 116 11.89 2.55 -7.78
C LEU A 116 12.97 3.38 -8.48
N ARG A 117 14.10 2.77 -8.88
CA ARG A 117 15.16 3.51 -9.58
C ARG A 117 14.65 4.11 -10.88
N GLY A 118 14.82 5.43 -11.02
CA GLY A 118 14.36 6.18 -12.18
C GLY A 118 12.91 6.65 -12.12
N THR A 119 12.13 6.21 -11.13
CA THR A 119 10.78 6.71 -10.87
C THR A 119 10.84 7.99 -10.03
N GLN A 120 10.05 9.01 -10.40
CA GLN A 120 9.89 10.20 -9.57
C GLN A 120 9.06 9.85 -8.34
N LEU A 121 9.64 9.99 -7.15
CA LEU A 121 9.02 9.58 -5.90
C LEU A 121 8.65 10.80 -5.05
N TYR A 122 7.39 10.85 -4.61
CA TYR A 122 6.92 11.78 -3.59
C TYR A 122 6.30 10.99 -2.43
N LEU A 123 6.85 11.16 -1.23
CA LEU A 123 6.30 10.56 -0.01
C LEU A 123 5.99 11.64 1.00
N SER A 124 4.84 11.56 1.63
CA SER A 124 4.48 12.43 2.74
C SER A 124 3.82 11.64 3.86
N ALA A 125 4.06 12.13 5.07
CA ALA A 125 3.54 11.55 6.29
C ALA A 125 3.31 12.63 7.32
N ALA A 126 2.37 12.39 8.25
CA ALA A 126 2.24 13.19 9.46
C ALA A 126 3.44 12.93 10.39
N THR A 127 3.70 13.87 11.29
CA THR A 127 4.79 13.79 12.28
C THR A 127 4.60 12.64 13.27
N GLY A 128 3.38 12.14 13.41
CA GLY A 128 2.98 11.19 14.43
C GLY A 128 2.77 11.82 15.81
N GLU A 129 2.81 13.16 15.90
CA GLU A 129 2.41 13.89 17.09
C GLU A 129 0.89 14.00 17.10
N ILE A 130 0.28 13.59 18.22
CA ILE A 130 -1.17 13.71 18.41
C ILE A 130 -1.45 15.16 18.82
N THR A 131 -2.30 15.86 18.06
CA THR A 131 -2.73 17.22 18.38
C THR A 131 -3.86 17.23 19.42
N ASP A 132 -4.09 18.41 20.03
CA ASP A 132 -5.19 18.57 20.99
C ASP A 132 -6.55 18.33 20.30
N GLU A 133 -6.70 18.74 19.05
CA GLU A 133 -7.92 18.49 18.26
C GLU A 133 -8.13 17.00 17.97
N GLU A 134 -7.06 16.24 17.74
CA GLU A 134 -7.16 14.79 17.57
C GLU A 134 -7.53 14.11 18.89
N LEU A 135 -6.96 14.54 20.00
CA LEU A 135 -7.33 14.04 21.32
C LEU A 135 -8.81 14.28 21.61
N GLU A 136 -9.31 15.49 21.33
CA GLU A 136 -10.73 15.83 21.49
C GLU A 136 -11.62 14.98 20.55
N TYR A 137 -11.19 14.78 19.29
CA TYR A 137 -11.93 13.94 18.34
C TYR A 137 -12.05 12.48 18.78
N TYR A 138 -11.00 11.93 19.41
CA TYR A 138 -10.98 10.55 19.90
C TYR A 138 -11.51 10.38 21.32
N ASP A 139 -11.80 11.47 22.04
CA ASP A 139 -12.35 11.40 23.38
C ASP A 139 -13.69 10.62 23.38
N GLY A 140 -13.79 9.61 24.24
CA GLY A 140 -14.95 8.74 24.33
C GLY A 140 -15.09 7.68 23.23
N LYS A 141 -14.17 7.60 22.26
CA LYS A 141 -14.17 6.55 21.24
C LYS A 141 -13.50 5.27 21.75
N PRO A 142 -13.84 4.10 21.18
CA PRO A 142 -13.19 2.85 21.53
C PRO A 142 -11.67 2.93 21.37
N ILE A 143 -10.93 2.31 22.28
CA ILE A 143 -9.46 2.32 22.26
C ILE A 143 -8.88 1.72 20.96
N THR A 144 -9.64 0.84 20.31
CA THR A 144 -9.30 0.28 18.99
C THR A 144 -9.21 1.35 17.92
N ASP A 145 -10.08 2.34 17.93
CA ASP A 145 -10.11 3.44 16.97
C ASP A 145 -8.97 4.41 17.24
N GLN A 146 -8.66 4.65 18.53
CA GLN A 146 -7.52 5.46 18.96
C GLN A 146 -6.19 4.81 18.56
N ILE A 147 -6.05 3.48 18.76
CA ILE A 147 -4.84 2.73 18.36
C ILE A 147 -4.72 2.68 16.85
N ALA A 148 -5.79 2.44 16.11
CA ALA A 148 -5.77 2.42 14.66
C ALA A 148 -5.33 3.77 14.09
N GLY A 149 -5.87 4.88 14.60
CA GLY A 149 -5.45 6.23 14.22
C GLY A 149 -3.97 6.46 14.51
N SER A 150 -3.51 6.19 15.72
CA SER A 150 -2.12 6.40 16.12
C SER A 150 -1.13 5.49 15.38
N LEU A 151 -1.54 4.29 14.96
CA LEU A 151 -0.71 3.39 14.18
C LEU A 151 -0.58 3.84 12.71
N LEU A 152 -1.62 4.41 12.16
CA LEU A 152 -1.60 4.96 10.80
C LEU A 152 -0.75 6.24 10.73
N ASP A 153 -0.80 7.09 11.74
CA ASP A 153 -0.06 8.35 11.77
C ASP A 153 1.44 8.19 12.07
N ARG A 154 1.83 7.19 12.85
CA ARG A 154 3.22 7.04 13.32
C ARG A 154 4.21 6.45 12.33
N LYS A 155 3.83 6.06 11.12
CA LYS A 155 4.62 5.08 10.35
C LYS A 155 4.96 5.38 8.93
N SER A 156 4.84 6.57 8.57
CA SER A 156 5.31 7.01 7.27
C SER A 156 6.66 7.74 7.37
N VAL A 157 7.54 7.30 8.24
CA VAL A 157 8.94 7.75 8.23
C VAL A 157 9.73 6.70 7.46
N VAL A 158 10.08 7.01 6.25
CA VAL A 158 11.18 6.42 5.50
C VAL A 158 12.41 7.28 5.72
#